data_6d1afd2bdfad976212e3faba041d8077
#
_entry.id   6d1afd2bdfad976212e3faba041d8077
#
_cell.length_a   1.000
_cell.length_b   1.000
_cell.length_c   1.000
_cell.angle_alpha   90.00
_cell.angle_beta   90.00
_cell.angle_gamma   90.00
#
_symmetry.space_group_name_H-M   'P 1'
#
loop_
_entity.id
_entity.type
_entity.pdbx_description
1 polymer ?
#
loop_
_entity_poly.entity_id
_entity_poly.type
_entity_poly.pdbx_seq_one_letter_code
_entity_poly.pdbx_strand_id
1 'polypeptide(L)'
;MAPVGSRESLQAAIQAGADSIYFGVEQLNMRSHSANHFTINDLHDIAAICAEHGMKSYLTVNTIIYDEDVELMRQIIDAAKKAQISAVIASDVAVMSYCREIGQEVHLSTQLNISNAEALKFYAQFADVVVLARELNMDQVAYIFEQIEKQHICGPNGELVRIEMFCHGALCMAVSGKCYMSLMNTGRSANRGECMQICRRSYTVTDNETGTQLEVDNKYIMSPKDLKTIRFIDRMMRSGVRVFKIEGRARGAEYVYNVVRCYKEAIQAVLDGDFTEEKKDEWDKRLATVFNRGFWDGYYQGQTLGEWNSNYGSNATEKKVYVGRGVKYFSKLGVAEFTCEAAEFSVGDKLLITGPTTGVMYVDVDEIRYDLNPVQTAQKGQHVSFRVPGKIRPSDKLFKMVVVE
;
A
#
# COMPACT_ATOMS: atom_id res chain seq x y z
N MET A 1 -2.89 -8.74 1.11
CA MET A 1 -2.45 -7.92 2.26
C MET A 1 -2.46 -6.45 1.88
N ALA A 2 -3.27 -5.64 2.57
CA ALA A 2 -3.49 -4.24 2.27
C ALA A 2 -2.57 -3.30 3.06
N PRO A 3 -2.04 -2.22 2.46
CA PRO A 3 -1.24 -1.22 3.15
C PRO A 3 -2.16 -0.24 3.90
N VAL A 4 -1.91 -0.03 5.18
CA VAL A 4 -2.72 0.88 6.00
C VAL A 4 -1.82 1.91 6.67
N GLY A 5 -2.07 3.20 6.38
CA GLY A 5 -1.35 4.33 6.95
C GLY A 5 -2.24 5.32 7.72
N SER A 6 -3.56 5.11 7.71
CA SER A 6 -4.53 5.95 8.41
C SER A 6 -5.82 5.18 8.71
N ARG A 7 -6.70 5.75 9.54
CA ARG A 7 -8.02 5.17 9.83
C ARG A 7 -8.89 5.08 8.57
N GLU A 8 -8.81 6.05 7.67
CA GLU A 8 -9.50 6.04 6.38
C GLU A 8 -9.01 4.87 5.51
N SER A 9 -7.69 4.61 5.48
CA SER A 9 -7.11 3.48 4.75
C SER A 9 -7.50 2.13 5.36
N LEU A 10 -7.62 2.03 6.69
CA LEU A 10 -8.11 0.84 7.37
C LEU A 10 -9.54 0.53 6.94
N GLN A 11 -10.42 1.53 7.01
CA GLN A 11 -11.81 1.37 6.60
C GLN A 11 -11.93 1.03 5.10
N ALA A 12 -11.10 1.64 4.25
CA ALA A 12 -11.02 1.32 2.83
C ALA A 12 -10.59 -0.13 2.57
N ALA A 13 -9.62 -0.65 3.33
CA ALA A 13 -9.18 -2.05 3.25
C ALA A 13 -10.31 -3.03 3.62
N ILE A 14 -11.08 -2.72 4.66
CA ILE A 14 -12.27 -3.48 5.07
C ILE A 14 -13.30 -3.50 3.94
N GLN A 15 -13.67 -2.33 3.42
CA GLN A 15 -14.65 -2.18 2.33
C GLN A 15 -14.24 -2.92 1.05
N ALA A 16 -12.93 -2.99 0.78
CA ALA A 16 -12.38 -3.70 -0.37
C ALA A 16 -12.25 -5.22 -0.16
N GLY A 17 -12.55 -5.74 1.03
CA GLY A 17 -12.49 -7.16 1.35
C GLY A 17 -11.08 -7.71 1.53
N ALA A 18 -10.16 -6.93 2.11
CA ALA A 18 -8.82 -7.39 2.42
C ALA A 18 -8.84 -8.56 3.42
N ASP A 19 -7.96 -9.55 3.24
CA ASP A 19 -7.79 -10.66 4.20
C ASP A 19 -6.86 -10.28 5.35
N SER A 20 -6.01 -9.30 5.12
CA SER A 20 -5.05 -8.80 6.10
C SER A 20 -4.59 -7.39 5.79
N ILE A 21 -4.15 -6.70 6.84
CA ILE A 21 -3.52 -5.37 6.72
C ILE A 21 -2.11 -5.40 7.28
N TYR A 22 -1.28 -4.47 6.81
CA TYR A 22 -0.01 -4.15 7.46
C TYR A 22 0.14 -2.64 7.66
N PHE A 23 0.66 -2.28 8.82
CA PHE A 23 0.77 -0.89 9.25
C PHE A 23 2.01 -0.70 10.14
N GLY A 24 2.34 0.52 10.50
CA GLY A 24 3.40 0.86 11.44
C GLY A 24 2.92 1.84 12.49
N VAL A 25 3.55 1.83 13.66
CA VAL A 25 3.46 2.90 14.65
C VAL A 25 4.56 3.94 14.39
N GLU A 26 4.58 5.03 15.13
CA GLU A 26 5.43 6.22 14.90
C GLU A 26 6.91 5.92 14.62
N GLN A 27 7.47 4.83 15.15
CA GLN A 27 8.90 4.53 15.11
C GLN A 27 9.20 3.11 14.61
N LEU A 28 10.48 2.86 14.33
CA LEU A 28 11.05 1.55 13.96
C LEU A 28 10.38 0.87 12.76
N ASN A 29 9.85 1.63 11.81
CA ASN A 29 9.33 1.12 10.56
C ASN A 29 9.78 1.94 9.34
N MET A 30 9.83 1.31 8.16
CA MET A 30 10.35 1.89 6.91
C MET A 30 9.55 3.10 6.37
N ARG A 31 8.50 3.51 7.03
CA ARG A 31 7.64 4.65 6.66
C ARG A 31 7.37 5.59 7.85
N SER A 32 8.21 5.57 8.88
CA SER A 32 8.04 6.37 10.09
C SER A 32 7.89 7.88 9.86
N HIS A 33 8.37 8.41 8.73
CA HIS A 33 8.27 9.83 8.38
C HIS A 33 7.36 10.15 7.18
N SER A 34 6.57 9.22 6.68
CA SER A 34 5.86 9.37 5.40
C SER A 34 4.35 9.26 5.43
N ALA A 35 3.73 8.95 6.57
CA ALA A 35 2.29 8.75 6.70
C ALA A 35 1.76 9.34 8.00
N ASN A 36 0.45 9.53 8.10
CA ASN A 36 -0.21 9.74 9.39
C ASN A 36 0.02 8.48 10.22
N HIS A 37 0.57 8.64 11.43
CA HIS A 37 1.01 7.50 12.21
C HIS A 37 -0.08 7.04 13.16
N PHE A 38 -0.18 5.70 13.28
CA PHE A 38 -0.76 5.09 14.46
C PHE A 38 0.25 5.16 15.60
N THR A 39 -0.26 5.16 16.82
CA THR A 39 0.51 5.08 18.06
C THR A 39 0.44 3.66 18.64
N ILE A 40 1.26 3.36 19.63
CA ILE A 40 1.17 2.12 20.40
C ILE A 40 -0.25 1.94 21.00
N ASN A 41 -0.90 3.04 21.38
CA ASN A 41 -2.24 3.00 21.96
C ASN A 41 -3.34 2.57 20.97
N ASP A 42 -3.09 2.74 19.65
CA ASP A 42 -4.04 2.32 18.62
C ASP A 42 -4.03 0.80 18.35
N LEU A 43 -3.00 0.08 18.81
CA LEU A 43 -2.81 -1.34 18.48
C LEU A 43 -3.99 -2.20 18.87
N HIS A 44 -4.55 -1.98 20.06
CA HIS A 44 -5.71 -2.75 20.56
C HIS A 44 -6.95 -2.52 19.68
N ASP A 45 -7.24 -1.26 19.34
CA ASP A 45 -8.37 -0.90 18.49
C ASP A 45 -8.23 -1.52 17.09
N ILE A 46 -7.02 -1.42 16.49
CA ILE A 46 -6.77 -1.98 15.15
C ILE A 46 -6.93 -3.49 15.17
N ALA A 47 -6.38 -4.18 16.17
CA ALA A 47 -6.52 -5.62 16.30
C ALA A 47 -7.98 -6.05 16.47
N ALA A 48 -8.75 -5.34 17.31
CA ALA A 48 -10.17 -5.60 17.54
C ALA A 48 -10.99 -5.41 16.25
N ILE A 49 -10.78 -4.30 15.53
CA ILE A 49 -11.45 -4.03 14.25
C ILE A 49 -11.10 -5.12 13.22
N CYS A 50 -9.84 -5.53 13.12
CA CYS A 50 -9.45 -6.61 12.22
C CYS A 50 -10.13 -7.93 12.59
N ALA A 51 -10.17 -8.28 13.85
CA ALA A 51 -10.83 -9.50 14.33
C ALA A 51 -12.33 -9.50 14.04
N GLU A 52 -13.02 -8.36 14.26
CA GLU A 52 -14.45 -8.19 13.94
C GLU A 52 -14.75 -8.46 12.46
N HIS A 53 -13.83 -8.11 11.58
CA HIS A 53 -13.97 -8.32 10.13
C HIS A 53 -13.27 -9.58 9.60
N GLY A 54 -12.79 -10.47 10.47
CA GLY A 54 -12.11 -11.70 10.08
C GLY A 54 -10.76 -11.49 9.37
N MET A 55 -10.15 -10.32 9.56
CA MET A 55 -8.86 -9.95 8.97
C MET A 55 -7.71 -10.17 9.95
N LYS A 56 -6.52 -10.43 9.41
CA LYS A 56 -5.28 -10.42 10.20
C LYS A 56 -4.62 -9.05 10.19
N SER A 57 -3.96 -8.71 11.30
CA SER A 57 -3.24 -7.45 11.49
C SER A 57 -1.74 -7.70 11.62
N TYR A 58 -0.92 -6.96 10.86
CA TYR A 58 0.55 -7.11 10.88
C TYR A 58 1.23 -5.78 11.18
N LEU A 59 2.01 -5.76 12.26
CA LEU A 59 2.77 -4.57 12.65
C LEU A 59 4.18 -4.60 12.04
N THR A 60 4.58 -3.53 11.36
CA THR A 60 5.95 -3.41 10.83
C THR A 60 6.91 -2.89 11.90
N VAL A 61 7.93 -3.68 12.21
CA VAL A 61 9.12 -3.33 12.99
C VAL A 61 10.33 -3.76 12.16
N ASN A 62 10.48 -3.14 11.01
CA ASN A 62 11.35 -3.64 9.94
C ASN A 62 12.46 -2.66 9.52
N THR A 63 12.86 -1.77 10.42
CA THR A 63 14.10 -0.98 10.31
C THR A 63 15.27 -1.76 10.88
N ILE A 64 16.50 -1.30 10.61
CA ILE A 64 17.69 -1.71 11.35
C ILE A 64 17.57 -1.19 12.78
N ILE A 65 17.88 -2.02 13.77
CA ILE A 65 17.84 -1.71 15.20
C ILE A 65 19.25 -1.40 15.69
N TYR A 66 19.42 -0.26 16.36
CA TYR A 66 20.64 0.06 17.07
C TYR A 66 20.48 -0.26 18.56
N ASP A 67 21.57 -0.38 19.31
CA ASP A 67 21.51 -0.72 20.74
C ASP A 67 20.59 0.23 21.54
N GLU A 68 20.58 1.50 21.18
CA GLU A 68 19.71 2.53 21.78
C GLU A 68 18.21 2.32 21.51
N ASP A 69 17.85 1.56 20.46
CA ASP A 69 16.46 1.28 20.09
C ASP A 69 15.90 0.01 20.73
N VAL A 70 16.75 -0.85 21.31
CA VAL A 70 16.37 -2.20 21.76
C VAL A 70 15.24 -2.15 22.79
N GLU A 71 15.31 -1.22 23.74
CA GLU A 71 14.27 -1.08 24.76
C GLU A 71 12.93 -0.65 24.14
N LEU A 72 12.94 0.33 23.24
CA LEU A 72 11.74 0.76 22.52
C LEU A 72 11.19 -0.35 21.63
N MET A 73 12.04 -1.11 20.95
CA MET A 73 11.67 -2.26 20.14
C MET A 73 10.91 -3.30 20.98
N ARG A 74 11.42 -3.63 22.17
CA ARG A 74 10.75 -4.55 23.10
C ARG A 74 9.38 -4.02 23.51
N GLN A 75 9.29 -2.75 23.92
CA GLN A 75 8.01 -2.13 24.32
C GLN A 75 6.96 -2.18 23.19
N ILE A 76 7.35 -1.93 21.94
CA ILE A 76 6.46 -2.00 20.78
C ILE A 76 5.97 -3.44 20.57
N ILE A 77 6.87 -4.43 20.65
CA ILE A 77 6.54 -5.85 20.42
C ILE A 77 5.67 -6.39 21.56
N ASP A 78 5.97 -6.04 22.81
CA ASP A 78 5.13 -6.41 23.96
C ASP A 78 3.73 -5.84 23.85
N ALA A 79 3.60 -4.57 23.45
CA ALA A 79 2.32 -3.95 23.20
C ALA A 79 1.55 -4.64 22.06
N ALA A 80 2.23 -5.02 20.98
CA ALA A 80 1.66 -5.78 19.87
C ALA A 80 1.14 -7.15 20.33
N LYS A 81 1.93 -7.87 21.14
CA LYS A 81 1.55 -9.16 21.73
C LYS A 81 0.32 -9.01 22.63
N LYS A 82 0.33 -8.03 23.53
CA LYS A 82 -0.80 -7.73 24.42
C LYS A 82 -2.06 -7.35 23.66
N ALA A 83 -1.93 -6.60 22.57
CA ALA A 83 -3.03 -6.21 21.71
C ALA A 83 -3.54 -7.35 20.78
N GLN A 84 -2.89 -8.52 20.80
CA GLN A 84 -3.20 -9.65 19.91
C GLN A 84 -3.03 -9.33 18.42
N ILE A 85 -2.01 -8.53 18.08
CA ILE A 85 -1.59 -8.34 16.70
C ILE A 85 -1.15 -9.70 16.15
N SER A 86 -1.61 -10.05 14.95
CA SER A 86 -1.43 -11.40 14.38
C SER A 86 0.04 -11.74 14.15
N ALA A 87 0.85 -10.80 13.62
CA ALA A 87 2.29 -11.00 13.46
C ALA A 87 3.06 -9.67 13.41
N VAL A 88 4.39 -9.75 13.62
CA VAL A 88 5.33 -8.65 13.45
C VAL A 88 6.11 -8.86 12.15
N ILE A 89 6.17 -7.85 11.29
CA ILE A 89 6.99 -7.88 10.07
C ILE A 89 8.39 -7.36 10.43
N ALA A 90 9.40 -8.23 10.36
CA ALA A 90 10.76 -7.99 10.83
C ALA A 90 11.82 -8.12 9.74
N SER A 91 12.93 -7.41 9.88
CA SER A 91 14.15 -7.58 9.08
C SER A 91 15.43 -7.66 9.92
N ASP A 92 15.38 -7.21 11.16
CA ASP A 92 16.49 -7.24 12.09
C ASP A 92 16.43 -8.50 12.98
N VAL A 93 17.59 -9.12 13.21
CA VAL A 93 17.71 -10.33 14.03
C VAL A 93 17.29 -10.08 15.48
N ALA A 94 17.53 -8.86 16.02
CA ALA A 94 17.10 -8.52 17.38
C ALA A 94 15.58 -8.59 17.52
N VAL A 95 14.82 -8.09 16.50
CA VAL A 95 13.35 -8.17 16.45
C VAL A 95 12.90 -9.63 16.36
N MET A 96 13.50 -10.41 15.43
CA MET A 96 13.14 -11.83 15.24
C MET A 96 13.38 -12.66 16.48
N SER A 97 14.54 -12.47 17.12
CA SER A 97 14.93 -13.21 18.33
C SER A 97 14.01 -12.90 19.49
N TYR A 98 13.69 -11.63 19.72
CA TYR A 98 12.79 -11.23 20.81
C TYR A 98 11.36 -11.71 20.56
N CYS A 99 10.85 -11.59 19.33
CA CYS A 99 9.53 -12.14 18.98
C CYS A 99 9.45 -13.65 19.26
N ARG A 100 10.51 -14.40 18.91
CA ARG A 100 10.60 -15.85 19.18
C ARG A 100 10.62 -16.13 20.70
N GLU A 101 11.36 -15.37 21.47
CA GLU A 101 11.45 -15.50 22.93
C GLU A 101 10.08 -15.38 23.59
N ILE A 102 9.28 -14.39 23.19
CA ILE A 102 7.95 -14.16 23.76
C ILE A 102 6.81 -14.91 23.03
N GLY A 103 7.11 -15.66 21.97
CA GLY A 103 6.12 -16.40 21.18
C GLY A 103 5.22 -15.50 20.33
N GLN A 104 5.72 -14.37 19.79
CA GLN A 104 5.02 -13.53 18.83
C GLN A 104 5.36 -14.01 17.41
N GLU A 105 4.32 -14.24 16.57
CA GLU A 105 4.50 -14.63 15.17
C GLU A 105 5.27 -13.56 14.39
N VAL A 106 6.17 -14.00 13.51
CA VAL A 106 7.01 -13.15 12.66
C VAL A 106 6.75 -13.45 11.18
N HIS A 107 6.62 -12.39 10.39
CA HIS A 107 6.77 -12.41 8.94
C HIS A 107 8.09 -11.74 8.55
N LEU A 108 8.85 -12.35 7.66
CA LEU A 108 10.12 -11.77 7.22
C LEU A 108 9.88 -10.68 6.17
N SER A 109 10.58 -9.57 6.36
CA SER A 109 10.46 -8.41 5.47
C SER A 109 11.36 -8.56 4.23
N THR A 110 10.97 -7.88 3.14
CA THR A 110 11.72 -7.86 1.87
C THR A 110 13.16 -7.36 2.01
N GLN A 111 13.50 -6.61 3.06
CA GLN A 111 14.86 -6.12 3.29
C GLN A 111 15.88 -7.22 3.56
N LEU A 112 15.45 -8.43 3.88
CA LEU A 112 16.33 -9.60 4.00
C LEU A 112 16.80 -10.12 2.63
N ASN A 113 16.11 -9.74 1.56
CA ASN A 113 16.46 -10.08 0.18
C ASN A 113 16.63 -11.61 -0.03
N ILE A 114 15.72 -12.39 0.53
CA ILE A 114 15.73 -13.85 0.42
C ILE A 114 15.46 -14.24 -1.02
N SER A 115 16.43 -14.90 -1.66
CA SER A 115 16.44 -15.16 -3.10
C SER A 115 16.76 -16.62 -3.48
N ASN A 116 16.88 -17.51 -2.49
CA ASN A 116 17.14 -18.92 -2.71
C ASN A 116 16.59 -19.76 -1.56
N ALA A 117 16.47 -21.08 -1.80
CA ALA A 117 15.90 -22.02 -0.85
C ALA A 117 16.73 -22.17 0.44
N GLU A 118 18.07 -22.09 0.35
CA GLU A 118 18.95 -22.23 1.52
C GLU A 118 18.80 -21.05 2.48
N ALA A 119 18.75 -19.82 1.95
CA ALA A 119 18.47 -18.63 2.76
C ALA A 119 17.07 -18.71 3.39
N LEU A 120 16.06 -19.15 2.61
CA LEU A 120 14.70 -19.35 3.12
C LEU A 120 14.69 -20.36 4.25
N LYS A 121 15.35 -21.52 4.08
CA LYS A 121 15.47 -22.57 5.10
C LYS A 121 16.11 -22.08 6.39
N PHE A 122 17.19 -21.28 6.27
CA PHE A 122 17.82 -20.66 7.45
C PHE A 122 16.83 -19.77 8.20
N TYR A 123 16.11 -18.89 7.50
CA TYR A 123 15.19 -17.96 8.12
C TYR A 123 13.85 -18.57 8.55
N ALA A 124 13.49 -19.75 8.05
CA ALA A 124 12.28 -20.48 8.44
C ALA A 124 12.21 -20.79 9.95
N GLN A 125 13.35 -20.84 10.64
CA GLN A 125 13.38 -20.99 12.09
C GLN A 125 12.73 -19.82 12.86
N PHE A 126 12.53 -18.66 12.21
CA PHE A 126 11.97 -17.46 12.84
C PHE A 126 10.56 -17.14 12.37
N ALA A 127 10.12 -17.63 11.19
CA ALA A 127 8.90 -17.12 10.58
C ALA A 127 8.19 -18.17 9.72
N ASP A 128 6.85 -18.08 9.71
CA ASP A 128 5.96 -18.90 8.88
C ASP A 128 5.65 -18.28 7.52
N VAL A 129 5.98 -16.99 7.35
CA VAL A 129 5.80 -16.25 6.08
C VAL A 129 7.07 -15.50 5.72
N VAL A 130 7.53 -15.70 4.48
CA VAL A 130 8.79 -15.15 3.97
C VAL A 130 8.53 -14.30 2.73
N VAL A 131 8.92 -13.02 2.77
CA VAL A 131 8.90 -12.16 1.57
C VAL A 131 10.15 -12.43 0.74
N LEU A 132 9.98 -12.91 -0.47
CA LEU A 132 11.09 -13.11 -1.41
C LEU A 132 11.57 -11.77 -2.01
N ALA A 133 12.82 -11.77 -2.48
CA ALA A 133 13.41 -10.65 -3.19
C ALA A 133 12.61 -10.32 -4.47
N ARG A 134 12.54 -9.02 -4.81
CA ARG A 134 11.76 -8.52 -5.95
C ARG A 134 12.45 -8.73 -7.30
N GLU A 135 13.72 -9.12 -7.27
CA GLU A 135 14.55 -9.38 -8.44
C GLU A 135 14.34 -10.76 -9.03
N LEU A 136 13.64 -11.65 -8.31
CA LEU A 136 13.37 -13.02 -8.76
C LEU A 136 12.28 -13.03 -9.85
N ASN A 137 12.48 -13.89 -10.85
CA ASN A 137 11.43 -14.24 -11.79
C ASN A 137 10.55 -15.38 -11.25
N MET A 138 9.40 -15.62 -11.89
CA MET A 138 8.43 -16.62 -11.41
C MET A 138 8.94 -18.06 -11.49
N ASP A 139 9.89 -18.38 -12.36
CA ASP A 139 10.47 -19.72 -12.44
C ASP A 139 11.41 -19.97 -11.25
N GLN A 140 12.17 -18.96 -10.83
CA GLN A 140 12.97 -19.02 -9.61
C GLN A 140 12.10 -19.15 -8.35
N VAL A 141 10.97 -18.43 -8.31
CA VAL A 141 9.99 -18.51 -7.21
C VAL A 141 9.37 -19.92 -7.16
N ALA A 142 8.98 -20.48 -8.31
CA ALA A 142 8.45 -21.84 -8.41
C ALA A 142 9.46 -22.89 -7.92
N TYR A 143 10.74 -22.73 -8.28
CA TYR A 143 11.79 -23.61 -7.77
C TYR A 143 11.93 -23.54 -6.24
N ILE A 144 11.91 -22.32 -5.66
CA ILE A 144 11.97 -22.18 -4.19
C ILE A 144 10.75 -22.86 -3.54
N PHE A 145 9.55 -22.68 -4.11
CA PHE A 145 8.34 -23.34 -3.62
C PHE A 145 8.45 -24.87 -3.67
N GLU A 146 8.94 -25.41 -4.78
CA GLU A 146 9.21 -26.85 -4.90
C GLU A 146 10.19 -27.35 -3.82
N GLN A 147 11.23 -26.55 -3.47
CA GLN A 147 12.15 -26.93 -2.40
C GLN A 147 11.50 -26.89 -1.01
N ILE A 148 10.57 -25.93 -0.77
CA ILE A 148 9.79 -25.91 0.49
C ILE A 148 9.03 -27.21 0.66
N GLU A 149 8.35 -27.67 -0.39
CA GLU A 149 7.59 -28.94 -0.37
C GLU A 149 8.50 -30.17 -0.26
N LYS A 150 9.52 -30.27 -1.11
CA LYS A 150 10.45 -31.44 -1.13
C LYS A 150 11.24 -31.62 0.16
N GLN A 151 11.73 -30.52 0.75
CA GLN A 151 12.53 -30.57 1.97
C GLN A 151 11.69 -30.42 3.23
N HIS A 152 10.37 -30.27 3.09
CA HIS A 152 9.42 -30.05 4.18
C HIS A 152 9.88 -28.88 5.09
N ILE A 153 10.18 -27.73 4.48
CA ILE A 153 10.67 -26.55 5.21
C ILE A 153 9.51 -25.90 5.94
N CYS A 154 9.47 -26.08 7.26
CA CYS A 154 8.43 -25.56 8.13
C CYS A 154 8.91 -24.34 8.93
N GLY A 155 7.97 -23.44 9.23
CA GLY A 155 8.14 -22.36 10.18
C GLY A 155 7.94 -22.79 11.64
N PRO A 156 7.98 -21.83 12.59
CA PRO A 156 7.82 -22.11 14.02
C PRO A 156 6.50 -22.80 14.41
N ASN A 157 5.44 -22.60 13.63
CA ASN A 157 4.12 -23.24 13.87
C ASN A 157 4.04 -24.69 13.36
N GLY A 158 5.12 -25.21 12.76
CA GLY A 158 5.17 -26.57 12.23
C GLY A 158 4.50 -26.74 10.85
N GLU A 159 3.99 -25.69 10.26
CA GLU A 159 3.43 -25.66 8.92
C GLU A 159 4.50 -25.27 7.89
N LEU A 160 4.30 -25.68 6.61
CA LEU A 160 5.18 -25.26 5.52
C LEU A 160 5.22 -23.73 5.41
N VAL A 161 6.41 -23.20 5.24
CA VAL A 161 6.62 -21.76 5.04
C VAL A 161 5.84 -21.26 3.82
N ARG A 162 5.14 -20.14 3.98
CA ARG A 162 4.39 -19.51 2.91
C ARG A 162 5.19 -18.38 2.25
N ILE A 163 5.18 -18.35 0.94
CA ILE A 163 5.82 -17.30 0.15
C ILE A 163 4.89 -16.09 0.07
N GLU A 164 5.44 -14.92 0.45
CA GLU A 164 4.84 -13.61 0.24
C GLU A 164 5.62 -12.86 -0.85
N MET A 165 4.91 -12.20 -1.78
CA MET A 165 5.50 -11.32 -2.77
C MET A 165 4.69 -10.03 -2.94
N PHE A 166 5.37 -8.94 -3.29
CA PHE A 166 4.67 -7.75 -3.72
C PHE A 166 3.98 -7.98 -5.04
N CYS A 167 2.73 -7.52 -5.15
CA CYS A 167 1.95 -7.63 -6.39
C CYS A 167 1.63 -6.28 -7.02
N HIS A 168 1.71 -5.18 -6.26
CA HIS A 168 1.38 -3.84 -6.76
C HIS A 168 2.12 -2.73 -6.02
N GLY A 169 2.41 -1.64 -6.74
CA GLY A 169 2.86 -0.36 -6.18
C GLY A 169 4.34 -0.09 -6.37
N ALA A 170 4.85 0.89 -5.63
CA ALA A 170 6.17 1.46 -5.85
C ALA A 170 7.30 0.43 -5.77
N LEU A 171 8.14 0.38 -6.81
CA LEU A 171 9.42 -0.30 -6.79
C LEU A 171 10.54 0.62 -6.33
N CYS A 172 11.51 0.07 -5.61
CA CYS A 172 12.73 0.77 -5.23
C CYS A 172 13.76 0.67 -6.36
N MET A 173 14.53 1.74 -6.58
CA MET A 173 15.69 1.73 -7.48
C MET A 173 16.81 0.83 -6.97
N ALA A 174 16.98 0.78 -5.66
CA ALA A 174 17.97 -0.05 -4.99
C ALA A 174 17.39 -1.37 -4.52
N VAL A 175 18.24 -2.35 -4.31
CA VAL A 175 17.91 -3.56 -3.53
C VAL A 175 17.27 -3.15 -2.21
N SER A 176 16.19 -3.80 -1.83
CA SER A 176 15.37 -3.41 -0.68
C SER A 176 16.20 -3.30 0.59
N GLY A 177 16.13 -2.14 1.25
CA GLY A 177 16.88 -1.86 2.49
C GLY A 177 18.38 -1.57 2.30
N LYS A 178 18.93 -1.52 1.09
CA LYS A 178 20.37 -1.34 0.82
C LYS A 178 20.69 0.00 0.13
N CYS A 179 19.90 1.03 0.32
CA CYS A 179 20.06 2.32 -0.34
C CYS A 179 20.75 3.36 0.56
N TYR A 180 21.84 3.94 0.08
CA TYR A 180 22.57 5.02 0.75
C TYR A 180 22.23 6.43 0.25
N MET A 181 21.41 6.59 -0.79
CA MET A 181 21.17 7.90 -1.42
C MET A 181 20.68 8.97 -0.43
N SER A 182 19.71 8.63 0.41
CA SER A 182 19.18 9.57 1.41
C SER A 182 20.21 9.87 2.48
N LEU A 183 20.93 8.86 2.97
CA LEU A 183 21.97 9.04 4.00
C LEU A 183 23.08 9.97 3.51
N MET A 184 23.64 9.72 2.33
CA MET A 184 24.71 10.52 1.76
C MET A 184 24.28 11.96 1.41
N ASN A 185 23.04 12.15 1.02
CA ASN A 185 22.56 13.48 0.60
C ASN A 185 22.01 14.33 1.75
N THR A 186 21.41 13.72 2.77
CA THR A 186 20.66 14.42 3.82
C THR A 186 21.02 13.99 5.24
N GLY A 187 21.92 13.04 5.44
CA GLY A 187 22.22 12.44 6.73
C GLY A 187 21.10 11.53 7.28
N ARG A 188 20.06 11.21 6.48
CA ARG A 188 18.89 10.41 6.89
C ARG A 188 18.92 9.04 6.24
N SER A 189 18.94 7.98 7.04
CA SER A 189 19.04 6.63 6.52
C SER A 189 17.71 6.02 6.09
N ALA A 190 17.64 5.56 4.84
CA ALA A 190 16.48 4.84 4.35
C ALA A 190 16.20 3.56 5.14
N ASN A 191 17.24 2.86 5.64
CA ASN A 191 17.10 1.67 6.49
C ASN A 191 16.53 1.96 7.88
N ARG A 192 16.54 3.25 8.26
CA ARG A 192 15.98 3.73 9.53
C ARG A 192 14.60 4.37 9.34
N GLY A 193 13.96 4.17 8.18
CA GLY A 193 12.62 4.71 7.88
C GLY A 193 12.62 6.12 7.29
N GLU A 194 13.78 6.72 7.03
CA GLU A 194 13.93 8.11 6.61
C GLU A 194 14.26 8.27 5.11
N CYS A 195 13.65 7.47 4.25
CA CYS A 195 13.84 7.58 2.81
C CYS A 195 13.25 8.87 2.24
N MET A 196 14.13 9.78 1.78
CA MET A 196 13.76 11.07 1.18
C MET A 196 13.39 10.98 -0.30
N GLN A 197 13.31 9.77 -0.85
CA GLN A 197 12.97 9.49 -2.25
C GLN A 197 13.82 10.29 -3.26
N ILE A 198 15.12 10.44 -3.01
CA ILE A 198 16.07 11.18 -3.86
C ILE A 198 16.03 10.65 -5.31
N CYS A 199 15.89 9.34 -5.49
CA CYS A 199 15.77 8.69 -6.80
C CYS A 199 14.53 9.14 -7.62
N ARG A 200 13.57 9.83 -7.01
CA ARG A 200 12.34 10.31 -7.68
C ARG A 200 12.43 11.75 -8.18
N ARG A 201 13.59 12.39 -8.03
CA ARG A 201 13.86 13.74 -8.54
C ARG A 201 14.33 13.69 -9.99
N SER A 202 14.20 14.81 -10.69
CA SER A 202 14.83 15.02 -12.00
C SER A 202 16.30 15.35 -11.82
N TYR A 203 17.13 14.92 -12.77
CA TYR A 203 18.57 15.13 -12.76
C TYR A 203 19.05 15.67 -14.11
N THR A 204 20.07 16.52 -14.07
CA THR A 204 20.86 16.94 -15.23
C THR A 204 22.27 16.38 -15.06
N VAL A 205 22.81 15.74 -16.09
CA VAL A 205 24.19 15.26 -16.12
C VAL A 205 25.04 16.26 -16.86
N THR A 206 26.08 16.79 -16.23
CA THR A 206 27.02 17.75 -16.82
C THR A 206 28.39 17.11 -16.95
N ASP A 207 28.98 17.15 -18.13
CA ASP A 207 30.38 16.82 -18.32
C ASP A 207 31.24 17.96 -17.75
N ASN A 208 32.04 17.69 -16.74
CA ASN A 208 32.83 18.69 -16.05
C ASN A 208 34.03 19.21 -16.86
N GLU A 209 34.48 18.48 -17.89
CA GLU A 209 35.60 18.90 -18.76
C GLU A 209 35.12 19.83 -19.88
N THR A 210 33.98 19.51 -20.47
CA THR A 210 33.45 20.25 -21.62
C THR A 210 32.34 21.24 -21.25
N GLY A 211 31.74 21.11 -20.07
CA GLY A 211 30.55 21.84 -19.66
C GLY A 211 29.28 21.44 -20.40
N THR A 212 29.35 20.42 -21.27
CA THR A 212 28.20 19.93 -22.02
C THR A 212 27.18 19.29 -21.07
N GLN A 213 25.95 19.77 -21.12
CA GLN A 213 24.84 19.16 -20.39
C GLN A 213 24.16 18.13 -21.28
N LEU A 214 24.15 16.87 -20.84
CA LEU A 214 23.32 15.85 -21.45
C LEU A 214 21.90 16.03 -20.91
N GLU A 215 20.99 16.54 -21.75
CA GLU A 215 19.57 16.30 -21.54
C GLU A 215 19.31 14.83 -21.85
N VAL A 216 19.23 14.03 -20.81
CA VAL A 216 18.76 12.65 -20.97
C VAL A 216 17.26 12.75 -21.28
N ASP A 217 16.78 12.10 -22.31
CA ASP A 217 15.39 12.11 -22.77
C ASP A 217 14.38 11.79 -21.63
N ASN A 218 14.85 11.12 -20.61
CA ASN A 218 14.12 10.89 -19.36
C ASN A 218 14.87 11.47 -18.17
N LYS A 219 14.43 12.65 -17.70
CA LYS A 219 14.99 13.32 -16.51
C LYS A 219 14.89 12.48 -15.22
N TYR A 220 14.07 11.44 -15.20
CA TYR A 220 13.83 10.59 -14.04
C TYR A 220 14.58 9.25 -14.12
N ILE A 221 15.83 9.29 -14.53
CA ILE A 221 16.71 8.14 -14.77
C ILE A 221 16.84 7.10 -13.63
N MET A 222 16.45 7.47 -12.43
CA MET A 222 16.45 6.59 -11.25
C MET A 222 15.05 6.35 -10.67
N SER A 223 13.98 6.75 -11.37
CA SER A 223 12.61 6.61 -10.92
C SER A 223 11.89 5.46 -11.63
N PRO A 224 11.96 4.21 -11.14
CA PRO A 224 11.27 3.10 -11.78
C PRO A 224 9.76 3.30 -11.77
N LYS A 225 9.09 2.75 -12.78
CA LYS A 225 7.64 2.59 -12.82
C LYS A 225 7.15 1.74 -11.64
N ASP A 226 5.89 1.82 -11.34
CA ASP A 226 5.27 1.02 -10.29
C ASP A 226 4.99 -0.42 -10.77
N LEU A 227 5.21 -1.40 -9.90
CA LEU A 227 4.90 -2.81 -10.15
C LEU A 227 3.40 -2.99 -10.34
N LYS A 228 3.01 -3.76 -11.36
CA LYS A 228 1.62 -4.21 -11.55
C LYS A 228 1.60 -5.64 -12.09
N THR A 229 1.09 -6.59 -11.31
CA THR A 229 1.10 -8.01 -11.65
C THR A 229 -0.28 -8.58 -11.99
N ILE A 230 -1.30 -7.76 -12.02
CA ILE A 230 -2.70 -8.21 -12.11
C ILE A 230 -2.96 -9.07 -13.35
N ARG A 231 -2.27 -8.80 -14.47
CA ARG A 231 -2.45 -9.56 -15.72
C ARG A 231 -1.84 -10.96 -15.70
N PHE A 232 -0.96 -11.27 -14.74
CA PHE A 232 -0.33 -12.58 -14.58
C PHE A 232 -0.36 -13.09 -13.13
N ILE A 233 -1.34 -12.64 -12.35
CA ILE A 233 -1.51 -13.07 -10.95
C ILE A 233 -1.70 -14.60 -10.83
N ASP A 234 -2.30 -15.20 -11.84
CA ASP A 234 -2.45 -16.66 -11.98
C ASP A 234 -1.10 -17.37 -12.04
N ARG A 235 -0.11 -16.82 -12.76
CA ARG A 235 1.27 -17.35 -12.79
C ARG A 235 1.92 -17.25 -11.41
N MET A 236 1.75 -16.14 -10.69
CA MET A 236 2.25 -16.01 -9.32
C MET A 236 1.64 -17.07 -8.39
N MET A 237 0.32 -17.30 -8.49
CA MET A 237 -0.38 -18.34 -7.71
C MET A 237 0.16 -19.73 -8.00
N ARG A 238 0.36 -20.07 -9.29
CA ARG A 238 0.96 -21.36 -9.71
C ARG A 238 2.40 -21.52 -9.26
N SER A 239 3.17 -20.44 -9.20
CA SER A 239 4.56 -20.44 -8.69
C SER A 239 4.67 -20.57 -7.17
N GLY A 240 3.56 -20.76 -6.45
CA GLY A 240 3.56 -20.99 -5.00
C GLY A 240 3.42 -19.74 -4.14
N VAL A 241 3.18 -18.56 -4.71
CA VAL A 241 2.87 -17.36 -3.91
C VAL A 241 1.53 -17.55 -3.22
N ARG A 242 1.49 -17.32 -1.91
CA ARG A 242 0.29 -17.47 -1.08
C ARG A 242 -0.14 -16.16 -0.42
N VAL A 243 0.77 -15.20 -0.28
CA VAL A 243 0.47 -13.88 0.29
C VAL A 243 0.84 -12.80 -0.71
N PHE A 244 -0.15 -12.04 -1.17
CA PHE A 244 0.00 -10.97 -2.15
C PHE A 244 0.01 -9.63 -1.43
N LYS A 245 1.14 -8.93 -1.47
CA LYS A 245 1.36 -7.67 -0.76
C LYS A 245 1.25 -6.47 -1.69
N ILE A 246 0.46 -5.48 -1.30
CA ILE A 246 0.33 -4.21 -1.99
C ILE A 246 1.21 -3.17 -1.29
N GLU A 247 2.09 -2.47 -2.02
CA GLU A 247 2.83 -1.32 -1.48
C GLU A 247 1.96 -0.06 -1.57
N GLY A 248 1.92 0.73 -0.48
CA GLY A 248 1.13 1.97 -0.52
C GLY A 248 0.73 2.56 0.83
N ARG A 249 1.44 2.32 1.94
CA ARG A 249 1.09 2.87 3.26
C ARG A 249 0.97 4.41 3.30
N ALA A 250 1.70 5.11 2.43
CA ALA A 250 1.61 6.57 2.28
C ALA A 250 0.56 7.02 1.24
N ARG A 251 -0.27 6.11 0.72
CA ARG A 251 -1.31 6.43 -0.26
C ARG A 251 -2.65 6.73 0.40
N GLY A 252 -3.52 7.44 -0.33
CA GLY A 252 -4.87 7.74 0.11
C GLY A 252 -5.78 6.51 0.20
N ALA A 253 -6.89 6.66 0.88
CA ALA A 253 -7.86 5.59 1.07
C ALA A 253 -8.44 5.07 -0.25
N GLU A 254 -8.63 5.94 -1.25
CA GLU A 254 -9.10 5.58 -2.58
C GLU A 254 -8.13 4.65 -3.33
N TYR A 255 -6.83 4.82 -3.13
CA TYR A 255 -5.82 3.91 -3.67
C TYR A 255 -5.97 2.52 -3.02
N VAL A 256 -6.03 2.48 -1.69
CA VAL A 256 -6.17 1.21 -0.95
C VAL A 256 -7.44 0.48 -1.40
N TYR A 257 -8.56 1.19 -1.44
CA TYR A 257 -9.85 0.63 -1.86
C TYR A 257 -9.79 0.02 -3.27
N ASN A 258 -9.36 0.80 -4.27
CA ASN A 258 -9.37 0.36 -5.67
C ASN A 258 -8.36 -0.76 -5.92
N VAL A 259 -7.13 -0.64 -5.40
CA VAL A 259 -6.10 -1.65 -5.64
C VAL A 259 -6.44 -2.97 -4.96
N VAL A 260 -6.82 -2.94 -3.68
CA VAL A 260 -7.19 -4.16 -2.95
C VAL A 260 -8.35 -4.87 -3.63
N ARG A 261 -9.39 -4.11 -4.02
CA ARG A 261 -10.58 -4.66 -4.67
C ARG A 261 -10.24 -5.32 -6.01
N CYS A 262 -9.45 -4.67 -6.87
CA CYS A 262 -9.02 -5.25 -8.14
C CYS A 262 -8.26 -6.57 -7.95
N TYR A 263 -7.30 -6.61 -7.03
CA TYR A 263 -6.53 -7.85 -6.76
C TYR A 263 -7.38 -8.93 -6.11
N LYS A 264 -8.33 -8.58 -5.26
CA LYS A 264 -9.28 -9.54 -4.66
C LYS A 264 -10.16 -10.18 -5.73
N GLU A 265 -10.72 -9.36 -6.62
CA GLU A 265 -11.51 -9.81 -7.76
C GLU A 265 -10.67 -10.68 -8.72
N ALA A 266 -9.42 -10.29 -9.01
CA ALA A 266 -8.54 -11.03 -9.90
C ALA A 266 -8.16 -12.41 -9.35
N ILE A 267 -7.79 -12.49 -8.06
CA ILE A 267 -7.50 -13.77 -7.39
C ILE A 267 -8.73 -14.66 -7.40
N GLN A 268 -9.92 -14.11 -7.11
CA GLN A 268 -11.16 -14.88 -7.14
C GLN A 268 -11.46 -15.40 -8.56
N ALA A 269 -11.28 -14.56 -9.58
CA ALA A 269 -11.47 -14.97 -10.97
C ALA A 269 -10.52 -16.11 -11.40
N VAL A 270 -9.28 -16.13 -10.90
CA VAL A 270 -8.36 -17.26 -11.13
C VAL A 270 -8.88 -18.53 -10.46
N LEU A 271 -9.37 -18.44 -9.23
CA LEU A 271 -9.92 -19.59 -8.49
C LEU A 271 -11.19 -20.15 -9.15
N ASP A 272 -12.02 -19.26 -9.69
CA ASP A 272 -13.27 -19.62 -10.38
C ASP A 272 -13.05 -20.08 -11.84
N GLY A 273 -11.82 -19.97 -12.37
CA GLY A 273 -11.51 -20.30 -13.76
C GLY A 273 -12.02 -19.27 -14.79
N ASP A 274 -12.30 -18.05 -14.34
CA ASP A 274 -12.90 -16.95 -15.13
C ASP A 274 -11.97 -15.72 -15.20
N PHE A 275 -10.68 -15.96 -15.36
CA PHE A 275 -9.64 -14.95 -15.46
C PHE A 275 -9.43 -14.52 -16.93
N THR A 276 -10.40 -13.75 -17.49
CA THR A 276 -10.44 -13.38 -18.91
C THR A 276 -9.69 -12.09 -19.22
N GLU A 277 -9.38 -11.86 -20.52
CA GLU A 277 -8.71 -10.62 -20.95
C GLU A 277 -9.59 -9.38 -20.74
N GLU A 278 -10.92 -9.49 -20.91
CA GLU A 278 -11.85 -8.39 -20.68
C GLU A 278 -11.83 -7.92 -19.22
N LYS A 279 -11.78 -8.86 -18.26
CA LYS A 279 -11.65 -8.54 -16.84
C LYS A 279 -10.29 -7.90 -16.53
N LYS A 280 -9.20 -8.40 -17.12
CA LYS A 280 -7.88 -7.80 -16.98
C LYS A 280 -7.84 -6.37 -17.47
N ASP A 281 -8.48 -6.08 -18.62
CA ASP A 281 -8.58 -4.72 -19.19
C ASP A 281 -9.43 -3.80 -18.32
N GLU A 282 -10.49 -4.31 -17.69
CA GLU A 282 -11.29 -3.55 -16.72
C GLU A 282 -10.46 -3.19 -15.48
N TRP A 283 -9.76 -4.16 -14.88
CA TRP A 283 -8.90 -3.89 -13.73
C TRP A 283 -7.76 -2.94 -14.06
N ASP A 284 -7.16 -3.04 -15.25
CA ASP A 284 -6.12 -2.12 -15.71
C ASP A 284 -6.64 -0.68 -15.77
N LYS A 285 -7.85 -0.47 -16.30
CA LYS A 285 -8.49 0.86 -16.32
C LYS A 285 -8.74 1.37 -14.90
N ARG A 286 -9.26 0.55 -14.00
CA ARG A 286 -9.51 0.92 -12.60
C ARG A 286 -8.21 1.23 -11.85
N LEU A 287 -7.16 0.43 -12.03
CA LEU A 287 -5.85 0.68 -11.42
C LEU A 287 -5.20 1.96 -11.94
N ALA A 288 -5.45 2.34 -13.19
CA ALA A 288 -4.95 3.58 -13.77
C ALA A 288 -5.61 4.84 -13.18
N THR A 289 -6.80 4.75 -12.57
CA THR A 289 -7.50 5.91 -11.99
C THR A 289 -6.85 6.42 -10.70
N VAL A 290 -6.08 5.59 -10.01
CA VAL A 290 -5.41 5.94 -8.75
C VAL A 290 -3.93 6.20 -8.95
N PHE A 291 -3.28 6.78 -7.94
CA PHE A 291 -1.87 7.15 -8.02
C PHE A 291 -0.99 6.02 -8.54
N ASN A 292 -0.25 6.28 -9.62
CA ASN A 292 0.79 5.41 -10.16
C ASN A 292 1.88 6.23 -10.86
N ARG A 293 3.02 5.59 -11.18
CA ARG A 293 4.13 6.18 -11.94
C ARG A 293 4.32 5.52 -13.30
N GLY A 294 3.21 5.13 -13.94
CA GLY A 294 3.24 4.15 -15.01
C GLY A 294 3.45 2.75 -14.42
N PHE A 295 3.17 1.72 -15.19
CA PHE A 295 3.22 0.34 -14.73
C PHE A 295 4.20 -0.49 -15.54
N TRP A 296 4.78 -1.50 -14.90
CA TRP A 296 5.54 -2.58 -15.52
C TRP A 296 5.47 -3.85 -14.65
N ASP A 297 5.95 -4.97 -15.18
CA ASP A 297 5.84 -6.28 -14.54
C ASP A 297 6.96 -6.55 -13.51
N GLY A 298 7.85 -5.59 -13.30
CA GLY A 298 9.07 -5.83 -12.54
C GLY A 298 9.96 -6.83 -13.26
N TYR A 299 10.74 -7.59 -12.50
CA TYR A 299 11.58 -8.67 -13.03
C TYR A 299 10.84 -10.03 -13.07
N TYR A 300 9.59 -10.06 -12.65
CA TYR A 300 8.84 -11.30 -12.40
C TYR A 300 8.62 -12.17 -13.64
N GLN A 301 8.55 -11.57 -14.83
CA GLN A 301 8.41 -12.29 -16.07
C GLN A 301 9.74 -12.55 -16.81
N GLY A 302 10.89 -12.27 -16.16
CA GLY A 302 12.23 -12.51 -16.71
C GLY A 302 12.85 -11.32 -17.43
N GLN A 303 12.29 -10.11 -17.29
CA GLN A 303 12.92 -8.89 -17.78
C GLN A 303 14.29 -8.69 -17.13
N THR A 304 15.27 -8.26 -17.93
CA THR A 304 16.65 -7.99 -17.48
C THR A 304 16.93 -6.52 -17.27
N LEU A 305 16.11 -5.64 -17.89
CA LEU A 305 16.23 -4.19 -17.79
C LEU A 305 15.01 -3.61 -17.08
N GLY A 306 15.21 -2.54 -16.28
CA GLY A 306 14.15 -1.82 -15.62
C GLY A 306 13.42 -0.86 -16.56
N GLU A 307 12.20 -0.49 -16.20
CA GLU A 307 11.43 0.55 -16.85
C GLU A 307 11.30 1.79 -15.97
N TRP A 308 11.48 2.96 -16.56
CA TRP A 308 11.54 4.24 -15.86
C TRP A 308 10.30 5.07 -16.09
N ASN A 309 9.93 5.85 -15.07
CA ASN A 309 8.89 6.85 -15.20
C ASN A 309 9.44 8.06 -16.01
N SER A 310 8.61 8.61 -16.90
CA SER A 310 8.94 9.80 -17.70
C SER A 310 8.50 11.12 -17.04
N ASN A 311 7.61 11.08 -16.04
CA ASN A 311 6.98 12.25 -15.45
C ASN A 311 7.23 12.37 -13.94
N TYR A 312 7.17 13.61 -13.42
CA TYR A 312 7.12 13.84 -12.00
C TYR A 312 5.70 13.60 -11.46
N GLY A 313 5.59 12.89 -10.34
CA GLY A 313 4.30 12.72 -9.65
C GLY A 313 3.50 11.52 -10.10
N SER A 314 2.21 11.72 -10.36
CA SER A 314 1.26 10.66 -10.69
C SER A 314 0.91 10.67 -12.18
N ASN A 315 0.83 9.47 -12.76
CA ASN A 315 0.28 9.21 -14.10
C ASN A 315 -1.17 8.72 -14.01
N ALA A 316 -1.85 8.96 -12.90
CA ALA A 316 -3.26 8.57 -12.74
C ALA A 316 -4.14 9.32 -13.76
N THR A 317 -5.11 8.61 -14.32
CA THR A 317 -6.10 9.17 -15.27
C THR A 317 -7.18 10.01 -14.58
N GLU A 318 -7.29 9.91 -13.26
CA GLU A 318 -8.17 10.76 -12.46
C GLU A 318 -7.37 11.44 -11.33
N LYS A 319 -7.76 12.65 -10.96
CA LYS A 319 -7.27 13.35 -9.77
C LYS A 319 -8.44 13.80 -8.91
N LYS A 320 -8.24 13.79 -7.60
CA LYS A 320 -9.20 14.34 -6.63
C LYS A 320 -8.88 15.80 -6.34
N VAL A 321 -9.90 16.65 -6.46
CA VAL A 321 -9.86 18.07 -6.12
C VAL A 321 -10.66 18.27 -4.86
N TYR A 322 -10.06 18.85 -3.81
CA TYR A 322 -10.76 19.08 -2.55
C TYR A 322 -11.87 20.10 -2.72
N VAL A 323 -13.07 19.73 -2.29
CA VAL A 323 -14.26 20.58 -2.32
C VAL A 323 -14.56 21.13 -0.93
N GLY A 324 -14.66 20.25 0.07
CA GLY A 324 -15.06 20.66 1.39
C GLY A 324 -15.25 19.49 2.35
N ARG A 325 -16.10 19.68 3.35
CA ARG A 325 -16.32 18.68 4.41
C ARG A 325 -17.79 18.47 4.74
N GLY A 326 -18.08 17.26 5.23
CA GLY A 326 -19.38 16.86 5.75
C GLY A 326 -19.80 17.65 6.97
N VAL A 327 -21.06 17.99 7.02
CA VAL A 327 -21.72 18.69 8.15
C VAL A 327 -22.68 17.73 8.84
N LYS A 328 -23.62 17.18 8.10
CA LYS A 328 -24.70 16.37 8.67
C LYS A 328 -25.19 15.32 7.69
N TYR A 329 -25.64 14.21 8.22
CA TYR A 329 -26.34 13.16 7.47
C TYR A 329 -27.80 13.02 7.94
N PHE A 330 -28.72 13.06 6.99
CA PHE A 330 -30.16 12.91 7.21
C PHE A 330 -30.59 11.48 6.86
N SER A 331 -30.51 10.59 7.84
CA SER A 331 -30.65 9.14 7.63
C SER A 331 -31.99 8.71 7.01
N LYS A 332 -33.09 9.41 7.31
CA LYS A 332 -34.42 9.11 6.74
C LYS A 332 -34.53 9.46 5.25
N LEU A 333 -33.70 10.37 4.76
CA LEU A 333 -33.72 10.88 3.38
C LEU A 333 -32.59 10.30 2.52
N GLY A 334 -31.57 9.70 3.13
CA GLY A 334 -30.35 9.29 2.43
C GLY A 334 -29.57 10.48 1.87
N VAL A 335 -29.64 11.65 2.52
CA VAL A 335 -29.05 12.91 2.08
C VAL A 335 -27.96 13.34 3.04
N ALA A 336 -26.88 13.86 2.52
CA ALA A 336 -25.82 14.48 3.30
C ALA A 336 -25.64 15.96 2.97
N GLU A 337 -25.31 16.74 3.99
CA GLU A 337 -24.98 18.16 3.88
C GLU A 337 -23.48 18.36 3.96
N PHE A 338 -22.95 19.19 3.06
CA PHE A 338 -21.55 19.55 2.97
C PHE A 338 -21.33 21.05 2.89
N THR A 339 -20.25 21.52 3.46
CA THR A 339 -19.74 22.88 3.22
C THR A 339 -18.75 22.86 2.07
N CYS A 340 -18.98 23.67 1.03
CA CYS A 340 -18.03 23.87 -0.07
C CYS A 340 -16.98 24.90 0.34
N GLU A 341 -15.74 24.45 0.59
CA GLU A 341 -14.66 25.29 1.16
C GLU A 341 -13.68 25.80 0.10
N ALA A 342 -13.38 24.97 -0.91
CA ALA A 342 -12.26 25.23 -1.83
C ALA A 342 -12.63 25.23 -3.30
N ALA A 343 -13.48 24.31 -3.74
CA ALA A 343 -13.86 24.15 -5.15
C ALA A 343 -15.36 24.01 -5.29
N GLU A 344 -15.85 24.18 -6.50
CA GLU A 344 -17.25 23.98 -6.91
C GLU A 344 -17.45 22.60 -7.56
N PHE A 345 -18.68 22.12 -7.57
CA PHE A 345 -19.09 20.94 -8.31
C PHE A 345 -20.52 21.07 -8.83
N SER A 346 -20.87 20.29 -9.85
CA SER A 346 -22.14 20.37 -10.54
C SER A 346 -22.86 19.03 -10.59
N VAL A 347 -24.14 19.06 -10.90
CA VAL A 347 -24.91 17.86 -11.26
C VAL A 347 -24.21 17.15 -12.44
N GLY A 348 -24.05 15.82 -12.32
CA GLY A 348 -23.29 14.99 -13.25
C GLY A 348 -21.83 14.78 -12.89
N ASP A 349 -21.30 15.52 -11.90
CA ASP A 349 -19.93 15.28 -11.41
C ASP A 349 -19.84 14.00 -10.57
N LYS A 350 -18.70 13.32 -10.66
CA LYS A 350 -18.31 12.20 -9.80
C LYS A 350 -17.60 12.73 -8.56
N LEU A 351 -18.13 12.45 -7.41
CA LEU A 351 -17.55 12.85 -6.12
C LEU A 351 -16.95 11.66 -5.36
N LEU A 352 -16.00 11.95 -4.52
CA LEU A 352 -15.38 11.04 -3.57
C LEU A 352 -15.53 11.61 -2.17
N ILE A 353 -16.09 10.82 -1.25
CA ILE A 353 -16.17 11.14 0.17
C ILE A 353 -15.20 10.20 0.89
N THR A 354 -14.36 10.75 1.78
CA THR A 354 -13.46 9.95 2.61
C THR A 354 -13.50 10.37 4.07
N GLY A 355 -13.43 9.40 4.97
CA GLY A 355 -13.39 9.66 6.41
C GLY A 355 -12.94 8.46 7.22
N PRO A 356 -12.53 8.65 8.50
CA PRO A 356 -11.97 7.59 9.34
C PRO A 356 -12.87 6.38 9.55
N THR A 357 -14.19 6.60 9.55
CA THR A 357 -15.21 5.54 9.71
C THR A 357 -16.05 5.36 8.45
N THR A 358 -16.06 6.33 7.56
CA THR A 358 -16.77 6.27 6.26
C THR A 358 -15.94 5.52 5.22
N GLY A 359 -14.62 5.55 5.35
CA GLY A 359 -13.71 4.93 4.37
C GLY A 359 -13.73 5.67 3.05
N VAL A 360 -14.15 4.98 2.00
CA VAL A 360 -14.27 5.48 0.63
C VAL A 360 -15.71 5.34 0.15
N MET A 361 -16.28 6.42 -0.37
CA MET A 361 -17.63 6.44 -0.95
C MET A 361 -17.62 7.29 -2.21
N TYR A 362 -17.91 6.67 -3.35
CA TYR A 362 -18.11 7.38 -4.62
C TYR A 362 -19.58 7.73 -4.80
N VAL A 363 -19.85 8.91 -5.37
CA VAL A 363 -21.19 9.43 -5.61
C VAL A 363 -21.22 10.09 -6.98
N ASP A 364 -22.14 9.66 -7.84
CA ASP A 364 -22.51 10.40 -9.03
C ASP A 364 -23.66 11.34 -8.67
N VAL A 365 -23.46 12.65 -8.87
CA VAL A 365 -24.38 13.68 -8.39
C VAL A 365 -25.56 13.81 -9.33
N ASP A 366 -26.73 13.43 -8.88
CA ASP A 366 -28.01 13.53 -9.65
C ASP A 366 -28.79 14.81 -9.34
N GLU A 367 -28.69 15.34 -8.10
CA GLU A 367 -29.37 16.56 -7.66
C GLU A 367 -28.53 17.25 -6.56
N ILE A 368 -28.47 18.57 -6.61
CA ILE A 368 -27.87 19.42 -5.55
C ILE A 368 -28.94 20.36 -5.04
N ARG A 369 -29.02 20.53 -3.71
CA ARG A 369 -29.89 21.53 -3.08
C ARG A 369 -29.10 22.55 -2.28
N TYR A 370 -29.41 23.80 -2.49
CA TYR A 370 -28.97 24.94 -1.68
C TYR A 370 -30.20 25.68 -1.16
N ASP A 371 -30.28 25.86 0.17
CA ASP A 371 -31.47 26.43 0.85
C ASP A 371 -32.79 25.75 0.41
N LEU A 372 -32.76 24.39 0.34
CA LEU A 372 -33.85 23.52 -0.09
C LEU A 372 -34.27 23.63 -1.58
N ASN A 373 -33.69 24.55 -2.34
CA ASN A 373 -33.96 24.71 -3.76
C ASN A 373 -32.96 23.91 -4.60
N PRO A 374 -33.39 23.25 -5.69
CA PRO A 374 -32.49 22.59 -6.60
C PRO A 374 -31.59 23.61 -7.32
N VAL A 375 -30.29 23.32 -7.40
CA VAL A 375 -29.28 24.12 -8.11
C VAL A 375 -28.44 23.22 -9.02
N GLN A 376 -27.93 23.79 -10.12
CA GLN A 376 -27.08 23.03 -11.04
C GLN A 376 -25.66 22.91 -10.54
N THR A 377 -25.17 23.90 -9.81
CA THR A 377 -23.79 23.98 -9.33
C THR A 377 -23.76 24.43 -7.88
N ALA A 378 -22.97 23.72 -7.06
CA ALA A 378 -22.61 24.10 -5.70
C ALA A 378 -21.37 25.00 -5.74
N GLN A 379 -21.46 26.18 -5.20
CA GLN A 379 -20.37 27.17 -5.22
C GLN A 379 -19.61 27.19 -3.89
N LYS A 380 -18.37 27.64 -3.96
CA LYS A 380 -17.55 27.90 -2.76
C LYS A 380 -18.29 28.80 -1.76
N GLY A 381 -18.26 28.42 -0.49
CA GLY A 381 -18.93 29.11 0.62
C GLY A 381 -20.35 28.63 0.89
N GLN A 382 -20.96 27.85 0.03
CA GLN A 382 -22.31 27.34 0.22
C GLN A 382 -22.35 26.08 1.10
N HIS A 383 -23.47 25.92 1.79
CA HIS A 383 -23.88 24.67 2.43
C HIS A 383 -24.89 24.00 1.50
N VAL A 384 -24.50 22.87 0.95
CA VAL A 384 -25.33 22.15 -0.03
C VAL A 384 -25.63 20.74 0.44
N SER A 385 -26.71 20.20 -0.03
CA SER A 385 -27.11 18.82 0.25
C SER A 385 -27.39 18.03 -1.02
N PHE A 386 -27.02 16.75 -1.00
CA PHE A 386 -27.29 15.79 -2.09
C PHE A 386 -27.38 14.37 -1.53
N ARG A 387 -27.94 13.46 -2.35
CA ARG A 387 -28.09 12.05 -1.99
C ARG A 387 -26.73 11.36 -1.95
N VAL A 388 -26.55 10.48 -0.95
CA VAL A 388 -25.35 9.66 -0.79
C VAL A 388 -25.74 8.21 -0.49
N PRO A 389 -24.97 7.22 -0.96
CA PRO A 389 -25.29 5.80 -0.79
C PRO A 389 -25.18 5.29 0.65
N GLY A 390 -24.52 6.05 1.53
CA GLY A 390 -24.29 5.62 2.90
C GLY A 390 -24.14 6.78 3.88
N LYS A 391 -24.02 6.45 5.16
CA LYS A 391 -23.88 7.42 6.24
C LYS A 391 -22.50 8.08 6.20
N ILE A 392 -22.47 9.41 6.14
CA ILE A 392 -21.27 10.23 6.37
C ILE A 392 -21.19 10.69 7.83
N ARG A 393 -20.02 11.17 8.22
CA ARG A 393 -19.76 11.78 9.51
C ARG A 393 -19.39 13.25 9.34
N PRO A 394 -19.63 14.09 10.37
CA PRO A 394 -19.07 15.43 10.39
C PRO A 394 -17.56 15.40 10.15
N SER A 395 -17.07 16.33 9.33
CA SER A 395 -15.66 16.45 8.92
C SER A 395 -15.15 15.40 7.92
N ASP A 396 -15.97 14.47 7.43
CA ASP A 396 -15.61 13.66 6.26
C ASP A 396 -15.26 14.58 5.10
N LYS A 397 -14.20 14.26 4.37
CA LYS A 397 -13.70 15.11 3.27
C LYS A 397 -14.46 14.81 1.99
N LEU A 398 -14.86 15.86 1.29
CA LEU A 398 -15.49 15.79 -0.03
C LEU A 398 -14.49 16.21 -1.11
N PHE A 399 -14.37 15.42 -2.15
CA PHE A 399 -13.54 15.70 -3.33
C PHE A 399 -14.35 15.54 -4.60
N LYS A 400 -14.05 16.35 -5.60
CA LYS A 400 -14.47 16.14 -7.00
C LYS A 400 -13.42 15.31 -7.71
N MET A 401 -13.86 14.29 -8.44
CA MET A 401 -12.99 13.49 -9.30
C MET A 401 -12.94 14.14 -10.68
N VAL A 402 -11.73 14.40 -11.16
CA VAL A 402 -11.50 15.08 -12.44
C VAL A 402 -10.61 14.20 -13.30
N VAL A 403 -11.02 13.95 -14.54
CA VAL A 403 -10.19 13.26 -15.53
C VAL A 403 -8.96 14.13 -15.85
N VAL A 404 -7.81 13.51 -15.91
CA VAL A 404 -6.53 14.15 -16.29
C VAL A 404 -6.32 13.90 -17.77
N GLU A 405 -6.24 14.98 -18.55
CA GLU A 405 -5.92 14.94 -19.98
C GLU A 405 -4.41 14.65 -20.22
#